data_aead43d14991e6295f3f676ade63d24d
#
_entry.id   aead43d14991e6295f3f676ade63d24d
#
_cell.length_a   1.000
_cell.length_b   1.000
_cell.length_c   1.000
_cell.angle_alpha   90.00
_cell.angle_beta   90.00
_cell.angle_gamma   90.00
#
_symmetry.space_group_name_H-M   'P 1'
#
loop_
_entity.id
_entity.type
_entity.pdbx_description
1 polymer ?
#
loop_
_entity_poly.entity_id
_entity_poly.type
_entity_poly.pdbx_seq_one_letter_code
_entity_poly.pdbx_strand_id
1 'polypeptide(L)'
;EKTTQINLGGDFSFFNDLIRGDFNYYYKKTKDLLMSNVRIPSTNGFGTLAWSNVGDMENKGWELNVEANKFIRVGKFSMSANFNISQNFNKITAMDESVLESINSEWKAGERGSYLNRIQIGNPLGSIFGLKYKGVYQYTYEYLINMKERNKWTGEQLRDYINKEFLPSGKTAPIAIDKDGKVLMGSTGEPIRQVYNFK
;
A
#
# COMPACT_ATOMS: atom_id res chain seq x y z
N GLU A 1 12.61 25.75 -4.63
CA GLU A 1 12.66 24.72 -3.58
C GLU A 1 13.27 25.32 -2.30
N LYS A 2 12.61 25.12 -1.14
CA LYS A 2 13.10 25.57 0.16
C LYS A 2 12.95 24.43 1.17
N THR A 3 14.04 24.10 1.85
CA THR A 3 14.05 23.06 2.87
C THR A 3 14.31 23.67 4.25
N THR A 4 13.47 23.27 5.22
CA THR A 4 13.64 23.57 6.65
C THR A 4 13.79 22.23 7.39
N GLN A 5 14.78 22.13 8.27
CA GLN A 5 15.04 20.92 9.04
C GLN A 5 15.30 21.24 10.51
N ILE A 6 14.77 20.40 11.37
CA ILE A 6 15.01 20.41 12.82
C ILE A 6 15.57 19.05 13.18
N ASN A 7 16.70 19.03 13.90
CA ASN A 7 17.31 17.83 14.42
C ASN A 7 17.42 17.94 15.94
N LEU A 8 17.05 16.86 16.62
CA LEU A 8 17.19 16.69 18.07
C LEU A 8 17.95 15.40 18.29
N GLY A 9 19.07 15.47 18.99
CA GLY A 9 19.87 14.31 19.30
C GLY A 9 20.41 14.34 20.70
N GLY A 10 20.74 13.17 21.22
CA GLY A 10 21.37 13.02 22.52
C GLY A 10 22.19 11.75 22.59
N ASP A 11 23.37 11.88 23.22
CA ASP A 11 24.26 10.77 23.49
C ASP A 11 24.08 10.32 24.94
N PHE A 12 24.22 9.03 25.17
CA PHE A 12 24.19 8.47 26.52
C PHE A 12 25.28 7.43 26.72
N SER A 13 25.75 7.35 27.97
CA SER A 13 26.71 6.35 28.36
C SER A 13 26.38 5.84 29.77
N PHE A 14 26.41 4.53 29.95
CA PHE A 14 26.12 3.84 31.19
C PHE A 14 27.22 2.86 31.57
N PHE A 15 27.38 2.61 32.86
CA PHE A 15 28.28 1.61 33.43
C PHE A 15 29.75 1.81 33.01
N ASN A 16 30.28 3.02 33.20
CA ASN A 16 31.67 3.37 32.80
C ASN A 16 31.95 3.03 31.34
N ASP A 17 31.06 3.52 30.44
CA ASP A 17 31.18 3.33 29.00
C ASP A 17 31.02 1.88 28.52
N LEU A 18 30.49 1.00 29.35
CA LEU A 18 30.16 -0.36 28.93
C LEU A 18 29.05 -0.36 27.89
N ILE A 19 28.05 0.50 28.07
CA ILE A 19 26.97 0.73 27.13
C ILE A 19 27.00 2.19 26.72
N ARG A 20 27.13 2.44 25.46
CA ARG A 20 27.05 3.77 24.83
C ARG A 20 25.98 3.77 23.78
N GLY A 21 25.41 4.92 23.53
CA GLY A 21 24.48 5.06 22.41
C GLY A 21 24.17 6.50 22.11
N ASP A 22 23.54 6.68 20.98
CA ASP A 22 22.99 7.95 20.54
C ASP A 22 21.57 7.73 20.02
N PHE A 23 20.73 8.71 20.26
CA PHE A 23 19.40 8.78 19.73
C PHE A 23 19.25 10.11 19.00
N ASN A 24 18.79 10.04 17.75
CA ASN A 24 18.57 11.19 16.89
C ASN A 24 17.15 11.17 16.34
N TYR A 25 16.49 12.30 16.39
CA TYR A 25 15.20 12.55 15.74
C TYR A 25 15.34 13.74 14.79
N TYR A 26 14.79 13.61 13.60
CA TYR A 26 14.74 14.70 12.65
C TYR A 26 13.35 14.91 12.06
N TYR A 27 13.09 16.17 11.76
CA TYR A 27 11.92 16.60 11.00
C TYR A 27 12.37 17.55 9.90
N LYS A 28 12.06 17.24 8.66
CA LYS A 28 12.44 18.00 7.48
C LYS A 28 11.20 18.30 6.64
N LYS A 29 11.02 19.57 6.31
CA LYS A 29 9.96 20.03 5.40
C LYS A 29 10.57 20.68 4.19
N THR A 30 10.22 20.18 3.00
CA THR A 30 10.61 20.75 1.71
C THR A 30 9.37 21.33 1.05
N LYS A 31 9.43 22.62 0.71
CA LYS A 31 8.40 23.32 -0.04
C LYS A 31 8.86 23.58 -1.45
N ASP A 32 7.92 23.70 -2.37
CA ASP A 32 8.18 24.01 -3.77
C ASP A 32 9.16 22.99 -4.39
N LEU A 33 8.90 21.69 -4.17
CA LEU A 33 9.75 20.61 -4.68
C LEU A 33 9.91 20.75 -6.18
N LEU A 34 11.16 20.77 -6.65
CA LEU A 34 11.49 20.96 -8.06
C LEU A 34 11.52 19.61 -8.78
N MET A 35 10.71 19.46 -9.82
CA MET A 35 10.72 18.29 -10.70
C MET A 35 11.10 18.69 -12.13
N SER A 36 11.82 17.78 -12.79
CA SER A 36 12.14 17.90 -14.22
C SER A 36 11.15 17.14 -15.08
N ASN A 37 11.00 17.56 -16.35
CA ASN A 37 10.18 16.89 -17.35
C ASN A 37 8.72 16.69 -16.93
N VAL A 38 8.15 17.69 -16.28
CA VAL A 38 6.76 17.65 -15.82
C VAL A 38 5.84 17.75 -17.03
N ARG A 39 5.02 16.71 -17.24
CA ARG A 39 3.97 16.74 -18.26
C ARG A 39 2.84 17.64 -17.81
N ILE A 40 2.37 18.49 -18.69
CA ILE A 40 1.23 19.37 -18.47
C ILE A 40 0.16 19.11 -19.54
N PRO A 41 -1.12 19.42 -19.27
CA PRO A 41 -2.17 19.30 -20.25
C PRO A 41 -1.84 20.07 -21.54
N SER A 42 -2.05 19.43 -22.67
CA SER A 42 -1.75 19.98 -24.00
C SER A 42 -2.50 21.27 -24.35
N THR A 43 -3.54 21.59 -23.58
CA THR A 43 -4.28 22.85 -23.68
C THR A 43 -3.43 24.10 -23.41
N ASN A 44 -2.29 23.93 -22.75
CA ASN A 44 -1.36 25.03 -22.43
C ASN A 44 -0.32 25.30 -23.54
N GLY A 45 -0.41 24.62 -24.68
CA GLY A 45 0.48 24.81 -25.82
C GLY A 45 1.86 24.15 -25.72
N PHE A 46 2.19 23.60 -24.54
CA PHE A 46 3.45 22.88 -24.27
C PHE A 46 3.12 21.49 -23.71
N GLY A 47 3.80 20.47 -24.19
CA GLY A 47 3.60 19.10 -23.71
C GLY A 47 4.33 18.78 -22.41
N THR A 48 5.44 19.45 -22.14
CA THR A 48 6.29 19.25 -20.96
C THR A 48 6.97 20.54 -20.54
N LEU A 49 7.13 20.70 -19.23
CA LEU A 49 7.98 21.75 -18.63
C LEU A 49 9.33 21.13 -18.25
N ALA A 50 10.42 21.79 -18.61
CA ALA A 50 11.76 21.34 -18.28
C ALA A 50 11.96 21.22 -16.74
N TRP A 51 11.46 22.22 -16.02
CA TRP A 51 11.48 22.28 -14.56
C TRP A 51 10.22 22.97 -14.05
N SER A 52 9.63 22.44 -12.97
CA SER A 52 8.49 23.07 -12.31
C SER A 52 8.52 22.77 -10.83
N ASN A 53 8.03 23.73 -10.04
CA ASN A 53 7.74 23.53 -8.62
C ASN A 53 6.39 22.82 -8.50
N VAL A 54 6.39 21.58 -8.00
CA VAL A 54 5.22 20.71 -8.10
C VAL A 54 4.52 20.42 -6.78
N GLY A 55 5.16 20.68 -5.65
CA GLY A 55 4.51 20.37 -4.37
C GLY A 55 5.41 20.45 -3.15
N ASP A 56 4.88 19.98 -2.05
CA ASP A 56 5.52 19.99 -0.74
C ASP A 56 5.66 18.56 -0.18
N MET A 57 6.72 18.31 0.55
CA MET A 57 6.98 17.01 1.17
C MET A 57 7.51 17.17 2.59
N GLU A 58 7.12 16.27 3.47
CA GLU A 58 7.63 16.15 4.82
C GLU A 58 8.36 14.82 5.00
N ASN A 59 9.50 14.86 5.67
CA ASN A 59 10.25 13.69 6.11
C ASN A 59 10.50 13.82 7.61
N LYS A 60 10.26 12.75 8.33
CA LYS A 60 10.60 12.64 9.74
C LYS A 60 11.13 11.24 10.02
N GLY A 61 12.03 11.16 10.97
CA GLY A 61 12.58 9.87 11.33
C GLY A 61 13.32 9.93 12.64
N TRP A 62 13.72 8.77 13.08
CA TRP A 62 14.54 8.61 14.26
C TRP A 62 15.56 7.50 14.02
N GLU A 63 16.68 7.62 14.70
CA GLU A 63 17.82 6.71 14.65
C GLU A 63 18.28 6.44 16.08
N LEU A 64 18.52 5.19 16.39
CA LEU A 64 19.08 4.74 17.67
C LEU A 64 20.27 3.84 17.39
N ASN A 65 21.41 4.19 17.91
CA ASN A 65 22.60 3.36 17.95
C ASN A 65 22.89 2.98 19.41
N VAL A 66 23.19 1.72 19.64
CA VAL A 66 23.60 1.20 20.95
C VAL A 66 24.79 0.30 20.78
N GLU A 67 25.86 0.60 21.48
CA GLU A 67 27.10 -0.16 21.51
C GLU A 67 27.35 -0.70 22.91
N ALA A 68 27.59 -1.99 23.03
CA ALA A 68 28.03 -2.66 24.25
C ALA A 68 29.49 -3.09 24.11
N ASN A 69 30.39 -2.39 24.79
CA ASN A 69 31.84 -2.60 24.70
C ASN A 69 32.33 -3.62 25.70
N LYS A 70 32.88 -4.74 25.20
CA LYS A 70 33.53 -5.77 26.02
C LYS A 70 32.67 -6.20 27.22
N PHE A 71 31.36 -6.37 26.99
CA PHE A 71 30.40 -6.73 28.03
C PHE A 71 30.60 -8.16 28.57
N ILE A 72 31.30 -9.02 27.81
CA ILE A 72 31.79 -10.31 28.27
C ILE A 72 33.32 -10.29 28.18
N ARG A 73 33.99 -10.67 29.29
CA ARG A 73 35.43 -10.87 29.35
C ARG A 73 35.74 -12.14 30.12
N VAL A 74 36.30 -13.13 29.44
CA VAL A 74 36.72 -14.40 30.06
C VAL A 74 38.11 -14.76 29.56
N GLY A 75 39.12 -14.58 30.41
CA GLY A 75 40.52 -14.78 30.04
C GLY A 75 40.94 -13.85 28.89
N LYS A 76 41.35 -14.42 27.78
CA LYS A 76 41.70 -13.66 26.56
C LYS A 76 40.54 -13.33 25.64
N PHE A 77 39.35 -13.87 25.94
CA PHE A 77 38.14 -13.65 25.15
C PHE A 77 37.41 -12.39 25.62
N SER A 78 37.04 -11.53 24.66
CA SER A 78 36.16 -10.38 24.91
C SER A 78 35.12 -10.26 23.81
N MET A 79 33.91 -9.91 24.18
CA MET A 79 32.80 -9.73 23.24
C MET A 79 32.25 -8.31 23.35
N SER A 80 32.04 -7.69 22.18
CA SER A 80 31.34 -6.41 22.02
C SER A 80 30.19 -6.62 21.05
N ALA A 81 29.13 -5.84 21.18
CA ALA A 81 27.98 -5.86 20.27
C ALA A 81 27.60 -4.42 19.91
N ASN A 82 27.17 -4.23 18.68
CA ASN A 82 26.60 -2.98 18.19
C ASN A 82 25.21 -3.27 17.62
N PHE A 83 24.25 -2.43 17.94
CA PHE A 83 22.89 -2.49 17.45
C PHE A 83 22.49 -1.11 16.94
N ASN A 84 22.00 -1.05 15.71
CA ASN A 84 21.41 0.16 15.16
C ASN A 84 20.01 -0.12 14.62
N ILE A 85 19.12 0.82 14.80
CA ILE A 85 17.77 0.81 14.25
C ILE A 85 17.39 2.22 13.84
N SER A 86 16.77 2.34 12.68
CA SER A 86 16.28 3.62 12.20
C SER A 86 14.94 3.46 11.52
N GLN A 87 14.14 4.50 11.55
CA GLN A 87 12.87 4.55 10.84
C GLN A 87 12.67 5.93 10.23
N ASN A 88 12.34 5.94 8.94
CA ASN A 88 12.03 7.14 8.18
C ASN A 88 10.60 7.10 7.69
N PHE A 89 9.88 8.20 7.86
CA PHE A 89 8.56 8.43 7.32
C PHE A 89 8.62 9.64 6.39
N ASN A 90 8.18 9.46 5.17
CA ASN A 90 7.97 10.57 4.26
C ASN A 90 6.49 10.70 3.91
N LYS A 91 6.07 11.91 3.57
CA LYS A 91 4.69 12.21 3.23
C LYS A 91 4.66 13.38 2.26
N ILE A 92 3.95 13.22 1.16
CA ILE A 92 3.60 14.31 0.25
C ILE A 92 2.47 15.10 0.90
N THR A 93 2.69 16.38 1.18
CA THR A 93 1.71 17.24 1.88
C THR A 93 0.89 18.10 0.95
N ALA A 94 1.47 18.49 -0.19
CA ALA A 94 0.78 19.21 -1.25
C ALA A 94 1.38 18.84 -2.61
N MET A 95 0.56 18.88 -3.65
CA MET A 95 1.00 18.72 -5.03
C MET A 95 -0.01 19.43 -5.94
N ASP A 96 0.48 20.02 -7.03
CA ASP A 96 -0.38 20.58 -8.06
C ASP A 96 -1.24 19.46 -8.69
N GLU A 97 -2.55 19.70 -8.78
CA GLU A 97 -3.52 18.71 -9.22
C GLU A 97 -3.27 18.27 -10.67
N SER A 98 -2.92 19.18 -11.54
CA SER A 98 -2.62 18.92 -12.95
C SER A 98 -1.38 18.05 -13.11
N VAL A 99 -0.37 18.26 -12.27
CA VAL A 99 0.84 17.46 -12.22
C VAL A 99 0.54 16.06 -11.68
N LEU A 100 -0.25 15.98 -10.60
CA LEU A 100 -0.66 14.72 -9.99
C LEU A 100 -1.45 13.85 -10.97
N GLU A 101 -2.39 14.44 -11.70
CA GLU A 101 -3.18 13.77 -12.71
C GLU A 101 -2.29 13.28 -13.87
N SER A 102 -1.40 14.12 -14.36
CA SER A 102 -0.48 13.77 -15.43
C SER A 102 0.44 12.61 -15.07
N ILE A 103 1.03 12.61 -13.87
CA ILE A 103 1.92 11.54 -13.41
C ILE A 103 1.14 10.23 -13.23
N ASN A 104 -0.08 10.29 -12.72
CA ASN A 104 -0.90 9.12 -12.44
C ASN A 104 -1.71 8.62 -13.65
N SER A 105 -1.80 9.39 -14.74
CA SER A 105 -2.60 9.06 -15.93
C SER A 105 -2.06 7.84 -16.71
N GLU A 106 -0.79 7.53 -16.56
CA GLU A 106 -0.16 6.36 -17.20
C GLU A 106 -0.54 5.03 -16.54
N TRP A 107 -1.31 5.08 -15.44
CA TRP A 107 -1.76 3.88 -14.78
C TRP A 107 -2.83 3.16 -15.60
N LYS A 108 -2.44 2.09 -16.25
CA LYS A 108 -3.36 1.20 -16.97
C LYS A 108 -3.82 0.08 -16.04
N ALA A 109 -5.07 0.15 -15.62
CA ALA A 109 -5.73 -0.87 -14.79
C ALA A 109 -5.95 -2.19 -15.54
N GLY A 110 -4.97 -2.75 -16.21
CA GLY A 110 -5.17 -3.96 -17.02
C GLY A 110 -3.94 -4.82 -17.22
N GLU A 111 -2.77 -4.32 -16.92
CA GLU A 111 -1.56 -5.10 -17.06
C GLU A 111 -1.36 -5.99 -15.83
N ARG A 112 -1.57 -7.29 -16.02
CA ARG A 112 -1.33 -8.30 -14.98
C ARG A 112 0.15 -8.26 -14.58
N GLY A 113 0.41 -8.03 -13.28
CA GLY A 113 1.73 -8.15 -12.69
C GLY A 113 2.57 -6.87 -12.61
N SER A 114 2.09 -5.72 -13.07
CA SER A 114 2.79 -4.46 -12.86
C SER A 114 2.37 -3.83 -11.54
N TYR A 115 3.31 -3.74 -10.61
CA TYR A 115 3.17 -2.89 -9.42
C TYR A 115 3.55 -1.47 -9.84
N LEU A 116 2.59 -0.58 -9.85
CA LEU A 116 2.83 0.81 -10.19
C LEU A 116 3.01 1.64 -8.93
N ASN A 117 4.04 2.47 -8.92
CA ASN A 117 4.16 3.51 -7.92
C ASN A 117 3.18 4.62 -8.24
N ARG A 118 2.39 5.01 -7.24
CA ARG A 118 1.44 6.10 -7.38
C ARG A 118 1.77 7.22 -6.41
N ILE A 119 1.74 8.43 -6.91
CA ILE A 119 1.90 9.63 -6.09
C ILE A 119 0.51 10.04 -5.59
N GLN A 120 0.37 10.15 -4.28
CA GLN A 120 -0.88 10.59 -3.63
C GLN A 120 -0.56 11.53 -2.48
N ILE A 121 -1.32 12.62 -2.37
CA ILE A 121 -1.24 13.53 -1.23
C ILE A 121 -1.61 12.74 0.04
N GLY A 122 -0.81 12.92 1.07
CA GLY A 122 -0.98 12.21 2.34
C GLY A 122 -0.24 10.87 2.46
N ASN A 123 0.30 10.36 1.35
CA ASN A 123 1.04 9.09 1.30
C ASN A 123 2.54 9.30 1.07
N PRO A 124 3.37 8.29 1.36
CA PRO A 124 4.78 8.32 1.04
C PRO A 124 5.06 8.43 -0.47
N LEU A 125 6.14 9.12 -0.82
CA LEU A 125 6.69 9.05 -2.18
C LEU A 125 7.13 7.61 -2.47
N GLY A 126 6.73 7.08 -3.62
CA GLY A 126 7.01 5.69 -3.98
C GLY A 126 6.03 4.68 -3.41
N SER A 127 4.84 5.12 -2.95
CA SER A 127 3.77 4.23 -2.53
C SER A 127 3.40 3.25 -3.64
N ILE A 128 3.38 1.97 -3.29
CA ILE A 128 2.94 0.93 -4.22
C ILE A 128 1.41 0.97 -4.28
N PHE A 129 0.90 1.08 -5.49
CA PHE A 129 -0.53 1.04 -5.76
C PHE A 129 -0.87 -0.21 -6.56
N GLY A 130 -1.89 -0.94 -6.13
CA GLY A 130 -2.31 -2.16 -6.80
C GLY A 130 -3.52 -2.80 -6.13
N LEU A 131 -3.89 -3.95 -6.65
CA LEU A 131 -4.98 -4.74 -6.09
C LEU A 131 -4.51 -5.44 -4.82
N LYS A 132 -5.23 -5.24 -3.71
CA LYS A 132 -5.00 -5.98 -2.47
C LYS A 132 -5.77 -7.29 -2.50
N TYR A 133 -5.03 -8.40 -2.45
CA TYR A 133 -5.65 -9.71 -2.31
C TYR A 133 -6.37 -9.83 -0.96
N LYS A 134 -7.67 -10.10 -1.01
CA LYS A 134 -8.53 -10.27 0.18
C LYS A 134 -8.89 -11.74 0.46
N GLY A 135 -8.24 -12.66 -0.21
CA GLY A 135 -8.58 -14.07 -0.13
C GLY A 135 -9.29 -14.57 -1.39
N VAL A 136 -9.54 -15.87 -1.40
CA VAL A 136 -10.39 -16.48 -2.43
C VAL A 136 -11.81 -15.97 -2.23
N TYR A 137 -12.44 -15.52 -3.30
CA TYR A 137 -13.81 -15.04 -3.23
C TYR A 137 -14.74 -16.20 -2.88
N GLN A 138 -15.44 -16.07 -1.77
CA GLN A 138 -16.45 -16.99 -1.34
C GLN A 138 -17.79 -16.26 -1.22
N TYR A 139 -18.83 -16.81 -1.83
CA TYR A 139 -20.16 -16.28 -1.60
C TYR A 139 -20.60 -16.63 -0.19
N THR A 140 -20.76 -15.62 0.64
CA THR A 140 -21.47 -15.77 1.90
C THR A 140 -22.97 -15.86 1.61
N TYR A 141 -23.69 -16.55 2.48
CA TYR A 141 -25.15 -16.61 2.44
C TYR A 141 -25.79 -15.21 2.34
N GLU A 142 -25.27 -14.28 3.11
CA GLU A 142 -25.71 -12.89 3.13
C GLU A 142 -25.55 -12.19 1.77
N TYR A 143 -24.42 -12.39 1.10
CA TYR A 143 -24.19 -11.82 -0.22
C TYR A 143 -25.20 -12.35 -1.24
N LEU A 144 -25.48 -13.65 -1.23
CA LEU A 144 -26.42 -14.29 -2.15
C LEU A 144 -27.86 -13.83 -1.93
N ILE A 145 -28.27 -13.67 -0.66
CA ILE A 145 -29.56 -13.09 -0.32
C ILE A 145 -29.66 -11.65 -0.81
N ASN A 146 -28.68 -10.81 -0.50
CA ASN A 146 -28.67 -9.42 -0.91
C ASN A 146 -28.71 -9.26 -2.43
N MET A 147 -27.99 -10.10 -3.18
CA MET A 147 -28.03 -10.10 -4.65
C MET A 147 -29.40 -10.49 -5.17
N LYS A 148 -29.99 -11.55 -4.61
CA LYS A 148 -31.33 -12.02 -4.99
C LYS A 148 -32.41 -10.97 -4.72
N GLU A 149 -32.37 -10.37 -3.53
CA GLU A 149 -33.36 -9.35 -3.11
C GLU A 149 -33.23 -8.06 -3.91
N ARG A 150 -31.97 -7.55 -4.06
CA ARG A 150 -31.68 -6.31 -4.79
C ARG A 150 -32.15 -6.38 -6.24
N ASN A 151 -31.95 -7.51 -6.89
CA ASN A 151 -32.28 -7.69 -8.29
C ASN A 151 -33.65 -8.34 -8.48
N LYS A 152 -34.35 -8.71 -7.40
CA LYS A 152 -35.61 -9.46 -7.43
C LYS A 152 -35.50 -10.75 -8.25
N TRP A 153 -34.36 -11.41 -8.18
CA TRP A 153 -34.10 -12.63 -8.92
C TRP A 153 -34.68 -13.86 -8.21
N THR A 154 -35.12 -14.84 -9.01
CA THR A 154 -35.31 -16.21 -8.54
C THR A 154 -33.93 -16.86 -8.28
N GLY A 155 -33.92 -17.97 -7.54
CA GLY A 155 -32.67 -18.72 -7.35
C GLY A 155 -32.05 -19.21 -8.67
N GLU A 156 -32.90 -19.52 -9.64
CA GLU A 156 -32.51 -19.95 -10.98
C GLU A 156 -31.87 -18.83 -11.78
N GLN A 157 -32.43 -17.64 -11.75
CA GLN A 157 -31.86 -16.46 -12.38
C GLN A 157 -30.49 -16.08 -11.79
N LEU A 158 -30.37 -16.20 -10.47
CA LEU A 158 -29.07 -16.00 -9.79
C LEU A 158 -28.03 -17.02 -10.28
N ARG A 159 -28.39 -18.30 -10.37
CA ARG A 159 -27.51 -19.35 -10.88
C ARG A 159 -27.08 -19.11 -12.32
N ASP A 160 -28.00 -18.72 -13.18
CA ASP A 160 -27.72 -18.45 -14.59
C ASP A 160 -26.81 -17.25 -14.76
N TYR A 161 -27.01 -16.19 -13.97
CA TYR A 161 -26.12 -15.05 -13.95
C TYR A 161 -24.71 -15.45 -13.53
N ILE A 162 -24.60 -16.23 -12.47
CA ILE A 162 -23.33 -16.78 -11.97
C ILE A 162 -22.61 -17.57 -13.08
N ASN A 163 -23.32 -18.46 -13.75
CA ASN A 163 -22.74 -19.31 -14.77
C ASN A 163 -22.33 -18.57 -16.05
N LYS A 164 -23.10 -17.57 -16.47
CA LYS A 164 -22.87 -16.82 -17.72
C LYS A 164 -21.82 -15.73 -17.59
N GLU A 165 -21.89 -14.97 -16.50
CA GLU A 165 -21.11 -13.73 -16.41
C GLU A 165 -19.73 -13.95 -15.76
N PHE A 166 -19.59 -14.98 -14.95
CA PHE A 166 -18.37 -15.13 -14.12
C PHE A 166 -17.60 -16.43 -14.34
N LEU A 167 -18.19 -17.43 -14.95
CA LEU A 167 -17.49 -18.66 -15.25
C LEU A 167 -16.96 -18.64 -16.68
N PRO A 168 -15.65 -18.76 -16.89
CA PRO A 168 -15.11 -19.05 -18.20
C PRO A 168 -15.75 -20.36 -18.74
N SER A 169 -16.10 -20.35 -19.99
CA SER A 169 -16.68 -21.52 -20.64
C SER A 169 -15.82 -22.77 -20.39
N GLY A 170 -16.45 -23.84 -19.91
CA GLY A 170 -15.80 -25.13 -19.63
C GLY A 170 -15.14 -25.27 -18.25
N LYS A 171 -15.18 -24.28 -17.36
CA LYS A 171 -14.70 -24.40 -15.98
C LYS A 171 -15.84 -24.44 -14.98
N THR A 172 -15.77 -25.37 -14.03
CA THR A 172 -16.71 -25.48 -12.91
C THR A 172 -16.14 -24.74 -11.70
N ALA A 173 -16.90 -23.78 -11.16
CA ALA A 173 -16.55 -23.14 -9.90
C ALA A 173 -16.84 -24.08 -8.71
N PRO A 174 -16.16 -23.93 -7.57
CA PRO A 174 -16.48 -24.64 -6.34
C PRO A 174 -17.94 -24.40 -5.90
N ILE A 175 -18.50 -25.34 -5.17
CA ILE A 175 -19.82 -25.24 -4.60
C ILE A 175 -19.83 -24.16 -3.51
N ALA A 176 -20.85 -23.31 -3.50
CA ALA A 176 -21.03 -22.29 -2.48
C ALA A 176 -21.56 -22.91 -1.18
N ILE A 177 -20.97 -22.52 -0.07
CA ILE A 177 -21.42 -22.94 1.28
C ILE A 177 -21.81 -21.72 2.10
N ASP A 178 -22.72 -21.89 3.03
CA ASP A 178 -23.10 -20.86 3.99
C ASP A 178 -22.05 -20.72 5.13
N LYS A 179 -22.32 -19.81 6.07
CA LYS A 179 -21.47 -19.58 7.24
C LYS A 179 -21.33 -20.81 8.16
N ASP A 180 -22.28 -21.75 8.08
CA ASP A 180 -22.34 -22.97 8.89
C ASP A 180 -21.77 -24.18 8.12
N GLY A 181 -21.19 -23.96 6.92
CA GLY A 181 -20.58 -24.99 6.07
C GLY A 181 -21.59 -25.81 5.26
N LYS A 182 -22.87 -25.43 5.24
CA LYS A 182 -23.92 -26.12 4.50
C LYS A 182 -23.93 -25.68 3.05
N VAL A 183 -24.12 -26.63 2.14
CA VAL A 183 -24.23 -26.35 0.70
C VAL A 183 -25.44 -25.50 0.41
N LEU A 184 -25.24 -24.39 -0.30
CA LEU A 184 -26.32 -23.54 -0.77
C LEU A 184 -26.97 -24.17 -1.99
N MET A 185 -28.28 -24.34 -1.92
CA MET A 185 -29.08 -24.95 -2.97
C MET A 185 -29.88 -23.88 -3.71
N GLY A 186 -29.93 -23.98 -5.02
CA GLY A 186 -30.81 -23.17 -5.87
C GLY A 186 -32.26 -23.59 -5.78
N SER A 187 -33.17 -22.83 -6.42
CA SER A 187 -34.61 -23.15 -6.48
C SER A 187 -34.92 -24.47 -7.20
N THR A 188 -34.01 -24.94 -8.04
CA THR A 188 -34.10 -26.21 -8.77
C THR A 188 -33.53 -27.40 -8.02
N GLY A 189 -33.05 -27.17 -6.77
CA GLY A 189 -32.43 -28.22 -5.95
C GLY A 189 -30.99 -28.56 -6.31
N GLU A 190 -30.36 -27.78 -7.18
CA GLU A 190 -28.94 -27.95 -7.51
C GLU A 190 -28.04 -27.05 -6.67
N PRO A 191 -26.80 -27.50 -6.37
CA PRO A 191 -25.85 -26.68 -5.64
C PRO A 191 -25.49 -25.40 -6.41
N ILE A 192 -25.53 -24.27 -5.70
CA ILE A 192 -25.02 -23.01 -6.23
C ILE A 192 -23.49 -23.07 -6.27
N ARG A 193 -22.89 -22.60 -7.36
CA ARG A 193 -21.45 -22.56 -7.51
C ARG A 193 -20.91 -21.17 -7.18
N GLN A 194 -19.70 -21.15 -6.62
CA GLN A 194 -19.01 -19.90 -6.32
C GLN A 194 -18.66 -19.16 -7.60
N VAL A 195 -18.71 -17.85 -7.52
CA VAL A 195 -18.34 -16.93 -8.61
C VAL A 195 -17.07 -16.17 -8.21
N TYR A 196 -16.13 -16.03 -9.12
CA TYR A 196 -14.93 -15.21 -8.91
C TYR A 196 -15.23 -13.77 -9.32
N ASN A 197 -15.23 -12.87 -8.36
CA ASN A 197 -15.35 -11.44 -8.62
C ASN A 197 -13.99 -10.78 -8.47
N PHE A 198 -13.44 -10.32 -9.57
CA PHE A 198 -12.24 -9.50 -9.59
C PHE A 198 -12.66 -8.04 -9.37
N LYS A 199 -12.62 -7.58 -8.13
CA LYS A 199 -12.77 -6.17 -7.79
C LYS A 199 -11.42 -5.54 -7.60
#